data_109b48c76c08c28cf1ce939366c91b79
#
_entry.id   109b48c76c08c28cf1ce939366c91b79
#
_cell.length_a   1.000
_cell.length_b   1.000
_cell.length_c   1.000
_cell.angle_alpha   90.00
_cell.angle_beta   90.00
_cell.angle_gamma   90.00
#
_symmetry.space_group_name_H-M   'P 1'
#
loop_
_entity.id
_entity.type
_entity.pdbx_description
1 polymer ?
#
loop_
_entity_poly.entity_id
_entity_poly.type
_entity_poly.pdbx_seq_one_letter_code
_entity_poly.pdbx_strand_id
1 'polypeptide(L)'
;MRITIVSGARPNFMKIAPITRAIRAAQEAGKKISYRLIYTGRQDDTSLDASLFSDLDMKRPDGYLGVTGHDHSEVAAAIMLAFEKELNNHPAQVVLVVDDLTATMSCSIVAKKRGLKVAHLIAGTRSFDMNMPREVNRTIVDAISDYLFTAGMVANRNLNQEGMIPEYIHYVGNILIDTIRYNRHRLMQPLWFSTLGLRKGN
;
A
#
# COMPACT_ATOMS: atom_id res chain seq x y z
N MET A 1 -8.35 15.14 -9.27
CA MET A 1 -8.13 13.67 -9.33
C MET A 1 -8.54 13.08 -7.99
N ARG A 2 -9.39 12.03 -7.97
CA ARG A 2 -9.83 11.33 -6.76
C ARG A 2 -9.15 9.97 -6.69
N ILE A 3 -8.46 9.71 -5.60
CA ILE A 3 -7.68 8.47 -5.37
C ILE A 3 -8.30 7.70 -4.20
N THR A 4 -8.57 6.41 -4.37
CA THR A 4 -8.81 5.51 -3.24
C THR A 4 -7.50 4.78 -2.92
N ILE A 5 -7.00 4.94 -1.70
CA ILE A 5 -5.80 4.25 -1.20
C ILE A 5 -6.24 3.07 -0.35
N VAL A 6 -5.76 1.87 -0.67
CA VAL A 6 -6.13 0.65 0.04
C VAL A 6 -4.99 0.19 0.94
N SER A 7 -5.31 -0.08 2.19
CA SER A 7 -4.45 -0.73 3.18
C SER A 7 -5.06 -2.07 3.59
N GLY A 8 -4.30 -3.14 3.50
CA GLY A 8 -4.72 -4.49 3.92
C GLY A 8 -4.13 -4.94 5.25
N ALA A 9 -3.12 -4.21 5.77
CA ALA A 9 -2.46 -4.55 7.02
C ALA A 9 -1.70 -3.35 7.59
N ARG A 10 -1.40 -3.41 8.90
CA ARG A 10 -0.64 -2.36 9.61
C ARG A 10 0.64 -1.90 8.89
N PRO A 11 1.51 -2.78 8.34
CA PRO A 11 2.73 -2.36 7.64
C PRO A 11 2.49 -1.46 6.42
N ASN A 12 1.33 -1.53 5.78
CA ASN A 12 1.02 -0.68 4.63
C ASN A 12 0.98 0.80 5.04
N PHE A 13 0.48 1.14 6.25
CA PHE A 13 0.38 2.53 6.69
C PHE A 13 1.74 3.25 6.72
N MET A 14 2.82 2.54 7.05
CA MET A 14 4.17 3.11 7.01
C MET A 14 4.60 3.51 5.59
N LYS A 15 4.08 2.85 4.57
CA LYS A 15 4.33 3.15 3.14
C LYS A 15 3.34 4.18 2.59
N ILE A 16 2.12 4.21 3.13
CA ILE A 16 1.06 5.13 2.71
C ILE A 16 1.29 6.53 3.30
N ALA A 17 1.82 6.64 4.51
CA ALA A 17 2.01 7.92 5.20
C ALA A 17 2.78 8.97 4.38
N PRO A 18 3.92 8.69 3.75
CA PRO A 18 4.59 9.66 2.89
C PRO A 18 3.71 10.14 1.73
N ILE A 19 2.90 9.25 1.16
CA ILE A 19 2.00 9.57 0.04
C ILE A 19 0.90 10.52 0.50
N THR A 20 0.28 10.26 1.65
CA THR A 20 -0.78 11.13 2.17
C THR A 20 -0.25 12.51 2.52
N ARG A 21 0.99 12.61 3.06
CA ARG A 21 1.67 13.89 3.28
C ARG A 21 1.93 14.64 1.96
N ALA A 22 2.42 13.94 0.95
CA ALA A 22 2.67 14.53 -0.38
C ALA A 22 1.37 15.01 -1.05
N ILE A 23 0.27 14.27 -0.92
CA ILE A 23 -1.04 14.70 -1.42
C ILE A 23 -1.52 15.94 -0.67
N ARG A 24 -1.37 16.00 0.66
CA ARG A 24 -1.73 17.16 1.48
C ARG A 24 -0.95 18.41 1.05
N ALA A 25 0.37 18.29 0.90
CA ALA A 25 1.20 19.38 0.39
C ALA A 25 0.78 19.83 -1.03
N ALA A 26 0.40 18.89 -1.89
CA ALA A 26 -0.10 19.23 -3.22
C ALA A 26 -1.46 19.97 -3.17
N GLN A 27 -2.34 19.63 -2.23
CA GLN A 27 -3.59 20.33 -2.00
C GLN A 27 -3.35 21.76 -1.50
N GLU A 28 -2.44 21.94 -0.56
CA GLU A 28 -2.01 23.25 -0.05
C GLU A 28 -1.42 24.14 -1.16
N ALA A 29 -0.74 23.51 -2.13
CA ALA A 29 -0.25 24.18 -3.35
C ALA A 29 -1.34 24.38 -4.42
N GLY A 30 -2.63 24.19 -4.11
CA GLY A 30 -3.76 24.45 -4.99
C GLY A 30 -4.06 23.36 -6.01
N LYS A 31 -3.42 22.19 -5.96
CA LYS A 31 -3.72 21.09 -6.89
C LYS A 31 -5.05 20.43 -6.54
N LYS A 32 -5.89 20.19 -7.56
CA LYS A 32 -7.19 19.52 -7.43
C LYS A 32 -7.00 18.00 -7.33
N ILE A 33 -6.47 17.53 -6.21
CA ILE A 33 -6.26 16.13 -5.86
C ILE A 33 -6.89 15.84 -4.51
N SER A 34 -7.52 14.68 -4.35
CA SER A 34 -8.04 14.21 -3.07
C SER A 34 -7.84 12.71 -2.94
N TYR A 35 -7.80 12.22 -1.71
CA TYR A 35 -7.74 10.80 -1.45
C TYR A 35 -8.75 10.37 -0.38
N ARG A 36 -9.11 9.11 -0.45
CA ARG A 36 -9.87 8.37 0.56
C ARG A 36 -9.07 7.13 0.94
N LEU A 37 -8.80 6.94 2.22
CA LEU A 37 -8.02 5.84 2.76
C LEU A 37 -8.97 4.75 3.28
N ILE A 38 -8.87 3.55 2.72
CA ILE A 38 -9.70 2.40 3.07
C ILE A 38 -8.83 1.31 3.70
N TYR A 39 -9.25 0.82 4.85
CA TYR A 39 -8.70 -0.37 5.46
C TYR A 39 -9.61 -1.57 5.22
N THR A 40 -9.06 -2.71 4.77
CA THR A 40 -9.88 -3.88 4.43
C THR A 40 -10.36 -4.67 5.65
N GLY A 41 -9.68 -4.52 6.78
CA GLY A 41 -10.06 -5.15 8.04
C GLY A 41 -11.12 -4.38 8.82
N ARG A 42 -11.29 -4.74 10.08
CA ARG A 42 -12.29 -4.17 11.00
C ARG A 42 -11.81 -2.85 11.61
N GLN A 43 -12.77 -2.01 12.01
CA GLN A 43 -12.49 -0.74 12.69
C GLN A 43 -11.90 -0.94 14.10
N ASP A 44 -12.26 -2.02 14.75
CA ASP A 44 -11.79 -2.41 16.10
C ASP A 44 -10.53 -3.30 16.08
N ASP A 45 -9.81 -3.32 14.96
CA ASP A 45 -8.52 -4.02 14.86
C ASP A 45 -7.51 -3.43 15.85
N THR A 46 -7.15 -4.20 16.88
CA THR A 46 -6.24 -3.79 17.95
C THR A 46 -4.82 -3.50 17.47
N SER A 47 -4.43 -3.98 16.29
CA SER A 47 -3.15 -3.65 15.67
C SER A 47 -3.09 -2.20 15.16
N LEU A 48 -4.24 -1.53 15.02
CA LEU A 48 -4.39 -0.15 14.55
C LEU A 48 -4.63 0.81 15.72
N ASP A 49 -3.73 0.82 16.69
CA ASP A 49 -3.79 1.73 17.82
C ASP A 49 -3.68 3.22 17.41
N ALA A 50 -4.08 4.12 18.32
CA ALA A 50 -4.08 5.54 18.02
C ALA A 50 -2.68 6.10 17.80
N SER A 51 -1.65 5.53 18.46
CA SER A 51 -0.27 5.99 18.36
C SER A 51 0.30 5.78 16.96
N LEU A 52 -0.10 4.70 16.27
CA LEU A 52 0.32 4.43 14.91
C LEU A 52 0.07 5.64 13.97
N PHE A 53 -1.15 6.18 14.01
CA PHE A 53 -1.55 7.27 13.12
C PHE A 53 -0.92 8.60 13.52
N SER A 54 -0.80 8.88 14.82
CA SER A 54 -0.11 10.09 15.33
C SER A 54 1.38 10.04 15.00
N ASP A 55 2.03 8.89 15.13
CA ASP A 55 3.44 8.72 14.84
C ASP A 55 3.75 8.85 13.35
N LEU A 56 2.85 8.43 12.49
CA LEU A 56 2.97 8.55 11.05
C LEU A 56 2.51 9.90 10.49
N ASP A 57 1.99 10.81 11.32
CA ASP A 57 1.37 12.08 10.91
C ASP A 57 0.32 11.86 9.81
N MET A 58 -0.61 10.95 10.07
CA MET A 58 -1.69 10.64 9.14
C MET A 58 -3.02 10.46 9.87
N LYS A 59 -4.12 10.72 9.17
CA LYS A 59 -5.46 10.42 9.69
C LYS A 59 -5.75 8.92 9.68
N ARG A 60 -6.68 8.50 10.53
CA ARG A 60 -7.25 7.15 10.47
C ARG A 60 -7.93 6.90 9.11
N PRO A 61 -8.14 5.62 8.72
CA PRO A 61 -8.92 5.30 7.52
C PRO A 61 -10.28 5.99 7.50
N ASP A 62 -10.67 6.43 6.32
CA ASP A 62 -11.98 7.03 6.05
C ASP A 62 -13.09 5.97 5.98
N GLY A 63 -12.71 4.69 5.75
CA GLY A 63 -13.62 3.57 5.70
C GLY A 63 -12.93 2.25 6.05
N TYR A 64 -13.74 1.30 6.49
CA TYR A 64 -13.33 -0.04 6.91
C TYR A 64 -14.24 -1.04 6.20
N LEU A 65 -13.66 -2.04 5.52
CA LEU A 65 -14.45 -3.06 4.82
C LEU A 65 -14.96 -4.15 5.76
N GLY A 66 -14.39 -4.26 6.96
CA GLY A 66 -14.83 -5.18 8.00
C GLY A 66 -14.51 -6.66 7.71
N VAL A 67 -13.62 -6.94 6.76
CA VAL A 67 -13.33 -8.32 6.35
C VAL A 67 -12.32 -8.95 7.31
N THR A 68 -12.65 -10.16 7.74
CA THR A 68 -11.81 -11.05 8.53
C THR A 68 -11.95 -12.46 8.00
N GLY A 69 -10.97 -13.32 8.26
CA GLY A 69 -11.00 -14.73 7.84
C GLY A 69 -9.62 -15.32 7.77
N HIS A 70 -9.56 -16.63 7.58
CA HIS A 70 -8.30 -17.39 7.45
C HIS A 70 -8.12 -18.00 6.07
N ASP A 71 -9.20 -18.31 5.37
CA ASP A 71 -9.15 -18.84 4.01
C ASP A 71 -8.93 -17.74 2.99
N HIS A 72 -7.90 -17.92 2.15
CA HIS A 72 -7.51 -16.91 1.18
C HIS A 72 -8.59 -16.59 0.15
N SER A 73 -9.36 -17.59 -0.27
CA SER A 73 -10.40 -17.43 -1.29
C SER A 73 -11.62 -16.73 -0.71
N GLU A 74 -12.04 -17.11 0.51
CA GLU A 74 -13.15 -16.49 1.22
C GLU A 74 -12.85 -15.02 1.50
N VAL A 75 -11.66 -14.72 2.04
CA VAL A 75 -11.21 -13.35 2.30
C VAL A 75 -11.14 -12.53 1.00
N ALA A 76 -10.63 -13.10 -0.09
CA ALA A 76 -10.58 -12.41 -1.37
C ALA A 76 -11.97 -12.04 -1.88
N ALA A 77 -12.90 -13.00 -1.86
CA ALA A 77 -14.29 -12.78 -2.29
C ALA A 77 -14.99 -11.72 -1.42
N ALA A 78 -14.84 -11.80 -0.10
CA ALA A 78 -15.43 -10.84 0.83
C ALA A 78 -14.89 -9.41 0.60
N ILE A 79 -13.57 -9.26 0.39
CA ILE A 79 -12.96 -7.98 0.07
C ILE A 79 -13.50 -7.44 -1.26
N MET A 80 -13.60 -8.27 -2.31
CA MET A 80 -14.12 -7.85 -3.60
C MET A 80 -15.54 -7.29 -3.48
N LEU A 81 -16.42 -8.00 -2.79
CA LEU A 81 -17.82 -7.57 -2.60
C LEU A 81 -17.94 -6.29 -1.77
N ALA A 82 -17.15 -6.18 -0.70
CA ALA A 82 -17.17 -4.99 0.16
C ALA A 82 -16.56 -3.78 -0.56
N PHE A 83 -15.48 -3.97 -1.31
CA PHE A 83 -14.81 -2.89 -2.04
C PHE A 83 -15.65 -2.41 -3.24
N GLU A 84 -16.39 -3.29 -3.90
CA GLU A 84 -17.38 -2.91 -4.92
C GLU A 84 -18.42 -1.94 -4.36
N LYS A 85 -18.96 -2.23 -3.15
CA LYS A 85 -19.90 -1.34 -2.47
C LYS A 85 -19.26 0.00 -2.08
N GLU A 86 -18.02 -0.04 -1.61
CA GLU A 86 -17.25 1.17 -1.27
C GLU A 86 -17.11 2.09 -2.49
N LEU A 87 -16.72 1.55 -3.64
CA LEU A 87 -16.57 2.33 -4.88
C LEU A 87 -17.90 2.81 -5.47
N ASN A 88 -19.02 2.16 -5.19
CA ASN A 88 -20.35 2.65 -5.55
C ASN A 88 -20.70 3.91 -4.75
N ASN A 89 -20.40 3.90 -3.46
CA ASN A 89 -20.72 5.02 -2.56
C ASN A 89 -19.71 6.18 -2.70
N HIS A 90 -18.45 5.85 -3.00
CA HIS A 90 -17.36 6.80 -3.07
C HIS A 90 -16.54 6.60 -4.36
N PRO A 91 -17.03 7.11 -5.51
CA PRO A 91 -16.36 6.93 -6.80
C PRO A 91 -14.93 7.51 -6.83
N ALA A 92 -14.00 6.75 -7.36
CA ALA A 92 -12.60 7.13 -7.57
C ALA A 92 -12.25 7.18 -9.06
N GLN A 93 -11.08 7.72 -9.39
CA GLN A 93 -10.48 7.68 -10.72
C GLN A 93 -9.27 6.75 -10.73
N VAL A 94 -8.58 6.66 -9.59
CA VAL A 94 -7.41 5.82 -9.39
C VAL A 94 -7.56 5.06 -8.09
N VAL A 95 -7.20 3.79 -8.09
CA VAL A 95 -7.05 2.96 -6.89
C VAL A 95 -5.56 2.69 -6.69
N LEU A 96 -5.01 3.16 -5.57
CA LEU A 96 -3.63 2.89 -5.16
C LEU A 96 -3.62 1.71 -4.20
N VAL A 97 -2.89 0.67 -4.55
CA VAL A 97 -2.69 -0.53 -3.75
C VAL A 97 -1.21 -0.70 -3.37
N VAL A 98 -0.96 -1.40 -2.28
CA VAL A 98 0.38 -1.50 -1.67
C VAL A 98 0.74 -2.95 -1.39
N ASP A 99 1.97 -3.33 -1.71
CA ASP A 99 2.52 -4.68 -1.48
C ASP A 99 1.76 -5.81 -2.22
N ASP A 100 1.64 -6.98 -1.57
CA ASP A 100 1.28 -8.26 -2.16
C ASP A 100 0.19 -9.02 -1.39
N LEU A 101 -0.62 -8.30 -0.64
CA LEU A 101 -1.67 -8.90 0.17
C LEU A 101 -2.86 -9.35 -0.68
N THR A 102 -3.68 -10.26 -0.14
CA THR A 102 -4.97 -10.62 -0.74
C THR A 102 -5.82 -9.36 -0.98
N ALA A 103 -5.77 -8.39 -0.07
CA ALA A 103 -6.42 -7.09 -0.23
C ALA A 103 -5.94 -6.33 -1.47
N THR A 104 -4.62 -6.32 -1.73
CA THR A 104 -4.01 -5.68 -2.89
C THR A 104 -4.56 -6.26 -4.19
N MET A 105 -4.54 -7.58 -4.31
CA MET A 105 -5.06 -8.30 -5.48
C MET A 105 -6.58 -8.08 -5.66
N SER A 106 -7.36 -8.31 -4.62
CA SER A 106 -8.82 -8.24 -4.70
C SER A 106 -9.32 -6.86 -5.10
N CYS A 107 -8.78 -5.80 -4.48
CA CYS A 107 -9.16 -4.43 -4.80
C CYS A 107 -8.69 -4.00 -6.20
N SER A 108 -7.53 -4.47 -6.66
CA SER A 108 -7.04 -4.21 -8.02
C SER A 108 -7.95 -4.81 -9.08
N ILE A 109 -8.40 -6.06 -8.91
CA ILE A 109 -9.31 -6.73 -9.84
C ILE A 109 -10.65 -5.96 -9.91
N VAL A 110 -11.23 -5.60 -8.77
CA VAL A 110 -12.47 -4.83 -8.73
C VAL A 110 -12.31 -3.48 -9.43
N ALA A 111 -11.24 -2.74 -9.11
CA ALA A 111 -10.96 -1.45 -9.73
C ALA A 111 -10.85 -1.56 -11.26
N LYS A 112 -10.11 -2.56 -11.74
CA LYS A 112 -9.89 -2.78 -13.18
C LYS A 112 -11.17 -3.15 -13.92
N LYS A 113 -12.00 -4.04 -13.32
CA LYS A 113 -13.32 -4.41 -13.88
C LYS A 113 -14.29 -3.23 -13.98
N ARG A 114 -14.10 -2.20 -13.16
CA ARG A 114 -14.86 -0.93 -13.21
C ARG A 114 -14.25 0.12 -14.14
N GLY A 115 -13.18 -0.21 -14.87
CA GLY A 115 -12.49 0.73 -15.76
C GLY A 115 -11.68 1.80 -15.05
N LEU A 116 -11.40 1.64 -13.75
CA LEU A 116 -10.57 2.56 -12.99
C LEU A 116 -9.09 2.30 -13.26
N LYS A 117 -8.26 3.32 -13.07
CA LYS A 117 -6.80 3.17 -13.10
C LYS A 117 -6.30 2.52 -11.82
N VAL A 118 -5.37 1.59 -11.93
CA VAL A 118 -4.71 0.93 -10.81
C VAL A 118 -3.25 1.38 -10.73
N ALA A 119 -2.85 1.82 -9.55
CA ALA A 119 -1.48 2.19 -9.22
C ALA A 119 -0.95 1.22 -8.16
N HIS A 120 0.10 0.46 -8.48
CA HIS A 120 0.71 -0.52 -7.58
C HIS A 120 2.02 0.02 -7.01
N LEU A 121 2.07 0.17 -5.69
CA LEU A 121 3.27 0.56 -4.94
C LEU A 121 4.04 -0.69 -4.49
N ILE A 122 5.35 -0.70 -4.69
CA ILE A 122 6.28 -1.85 -4.52
C ILE A 122 6.05 -2.94 -5.60
N ALA A 123 5.76 -2.50 -6.81
CA ALA A 123 5.60 -3.35 -7.99
C ALA A 123 6.91 -4.03 -8.40
N GLY A 124 6.82 -5.14 -9.11
CA GLY A 124 7.96 -5.85 -9.73
C GLY A 124 8.82 -6.67 -8.76
N THR A 125 8.43 -6.78 -7.50
CA THR A 125 9.10 -7.70 -6.54
C THR A 125 8.72 -9.13 -6.89
N ARG A 126 9.71 -10.04 -6.99
CA ARG A 126 9.52 -11.46 -7.31
C ARG A 126 10.30 -12.37 -6.38
N SER A 127 9.67 -13.47 -6.00
CA SER A 127 10.31 -14.65 -5.41
C SER A 127 10.50 -15.76 -6.45
N PHE A 128 9.74 -15.70 -7.55
CA PHE A 128 9.66 -16.72 -8.61
C PHE A 128 9.16 -18.08 -8.11
N ASP A 129 8.52 -18.13 -6.95
CA ASP A 129 7.87 -19.32 -6.40
C ASP A 129 6.35 -19.15 -6.42
N MET A 130 5.71 -19.70 -7.45
CA MET A 130 4.26 -19.63 -7.64
C MET A 130 3.46 -20.46 -6.62
N ASN A 131 4.11 -21.26 -5.76
CA ASN A 131 3.44 -21.89 -4.63
C ASN A 131 3.20 -20.90 -3.47
N MET A 132 3.84 -19.75 -3.49
CA MET A 132 3.61 -18.69 -2.52
C MET A 132 2.38 -17.87 -2.90
N PRO A 133 1.32 -17.81 -2.07
CA PRO A 133 0.12 -16.99 -2.36
C PRO A 133 0.44 -15.52 -2.64
N ARG A 134 1.46 -14.97 -2.02
CA ARG A 134 1.89 -13.59 -2.26
C ARG A 134 2.50 -13.38 -3.64
N GLU A 135 3.20 -14.37 -4.18
CA GLU A 135 3.75 -14.27 -5.54
C GLU A 135 2.64 -14.28 -6.58
N VAL A 136 1.62 -15.10 -6.37
CA VAL A 136 0.39 -15.07 -7.18
C VAL A 136 -0.24 -13.67 -7.18
N ASN A 137 -0.37 -13.07 -5.98
CA ASN A 137 -0.92 -11.72 -5.86
C ASN A 137 -0.08 -10.68 -6.62
N ARG A 138 1.26 -10.70 -6.47
CA ARG A 138 2.18 -9.77 -7.17
C ARG A 138 2.01 -9.86 -8.67
N THR A 139 2.06 -11.07 -9.21
CA THR A 139 1.94 -11.32 -10.66
C THR A 139 0.63 -10.79 -11.21
N ILE A 140 -0.50 -11.08 -10.53
CA ILE A 140 -1.82 -10.62 -10.96
C ILE A 140 -1.89 -9.08 -10.91
N VAL A 141 -1.46 -8.47 -9.80
CA VAL A 141 -1.59 -7.02 -9.61
C VAL A 141 -0.72 -6.26 -10.60
N ASP A 142 0.54 -6.70 -10.79
CA ASP A 142 1.45 -6.07 -11.76
C ASP A 142 0.89 -6.15 -13.17
N ALA A 143 0.36 -7.32 -13.57
CA ALA A 143 -0.17 -7.55 -14.91
C ALA A 143 -1.36 -6.65 -15.29
N ILE A 144 -2.14 -6.19 -14.29
CA ILE A 144 -3.34 -5.37 -14.53
C ILE A 144 -3.18 -3.90 -14.15
N SER A 145 -2.02 -3.50 -13.59
CA SER A 145 -1.80 -2.12 -13.15
C SER A 145 -1.46 -1.18 -14.30
N ASP A 146 -1.94 0.07 -14.20
CA ASP A 146 -1.63 1.15 -15.13
C ASP A 146 -0.38 1.95 -14.71
N TYR A 147 -0.03 1.92 -13.42
CA TYR A 147 1.15 2.59 -12.85
C TYR A 147 1.86 1.62 -11.91
N LEU A 148 3.11 1.30 -12.23
CA LEU A 148 3.94 0.35 -11.50
C LEU A 148 5.08 1.11 -10.82
N PHE A 149 4.91 1.42 -9.52
CA PHE A 149 5.91 2.14 -8.74
C PHE A 149 6.90 1.17 -8.11
N THR A 150 8.13 1.18 -8.58
CA THR A 150 9.18 0.22 -8.19
C THR A 150 10.15 0.81 -7.17
N ALA A 151 10.62 -0.04 -6.26
CA ALA A 151 11.56 0.34 -5.22
C ALA A 151 13.03 0.12 -5.60
N GLY A 152 13.32 -0.59 -6.69
CA GLY A 152 14.68 -0.93 -7.10
C GLY A 152 14.79 -1.38 -8.55
N MET A 153 16.00 -1.31 -9.10
CA MET A 153 16.26 -1.65 -10.51
C MET A 153 16.00 -3.14 -10.84
N VAL A 154 16.10 -4.02 -9.84
CA VAL A 154 15.75 -5.45 -10.03
C VAL A 154 14.26 -5.59 -10.32
N ALA A 155 13.41 -4.83 -9.62
CA ALA A 155 11.97 -4.81 -9.88
C ALA A 155 11.64 -4.30 -11.29
N ASN A 156 12.31 -3.24 -11.75
CA ASN A 156 12.17 -2.76 -13.14
C ASN A 156 12.53 -3.83 -14.16
N ARG A 157 13.65 -4.53 -13.92
CA ARG A 157 14.09 -5.60 -14.82
C ARG A 157 13.07 -6.74 -14.87
N ASN A 158 12.52 -7.16 -13.73
CA ASN A 158 11.50 -8.20 -13.68
C ASN A 158 10.29 -7.83 -14.53
N LEU A 159 9.74 -6.63 -14.33
CA LEU A 159 8.58 -6.14 -15.08
C LEU A 159 8.85 -6.05 -16.60
N ASN A 160 10.02 -5.56 -16.99
CA ASN A 160 10.41 -5.52 -18.39
C ASN A 160 10.53 -6.94 -19.02
N GLN A 161 11.08 -7.89 -18.27
CA GLN A 161 11.17 -9.31 -18.72
C GLN A 161 9.81 -9.97 -18.83
N GLU A 162 8.84 -9.56 -18.03
CA GLU A 162 7.44 -10.00 -18.10
C GLU A 162 6.63 -9.28 -19.19
N GLY A 163 7.26 -8.38 -19.95
CA GLY A 163 6.63 -7.68 -21.07
C GLY A 163 5.75 -6.51 -20.69
N MET A 164 5.92 -5.97 -19.48
CA MET A 164 5.23 -4.75 -19.09
C MET A 164 5.67 -3.56 -19.93
N ILE A 165 4.72 -2.70 -20.28
CA ILE A 165 4.95 -1.48 -21.06
C ILE A 165 5.86 -0.55 -20.25
N PRO A 166 7.05 -0.14 -20.76
CA PRO A 166 8.02 0.62 -20.02
C PRO A 166 7.48 1.94 -19.45
N GLU A 167 6.55 2.59 -20.16
CA GLU A 167 5.92 3.85 -19.76
C GLU A 167 5.04 3.70 -18.50
N TYR A 168 4.67 2.48 -18.13
CA TYR A 168 3.92 2.20 -16.91
C TYR A 168 4.83 1.98 -15.71
N ILE A 169 6.15 1.79 -15.92
CA ILE A 169 7.13 1.47 -14.89
C ILE A 169 7.80 2.77 -14.41
N HIS A 170 7.59 3.10 -13.14
CA HIS A 170 8.14 4.30 -12.51
C HIS A 170 9.06 3.91 -11.36
N TYR A 171 10.37 4.12 -11.54
CA TYR A 171 11.33 3.95 -10.45
C TYR A 171 11.24 5.12 -9.48
N VAL A 172 10.76 4.85 -8.26
CA VAL A 172 10.56 5.87 -7.22
C VAL A 172 11.43 5.66 -5.98
N GLY A 173 12.14 4.53 -5.92
CA GLY A 173 12.92 4.14 -4.75
C GLY A 173 12.07 3.54 -3.62
N ASN A 174 12.72 3.23 -2.49
CA ASN A 174 12.05 2.61 -1.35
C ASN A 174 11.38 3.66 -0.47
N ILE A 175 10.06 3.72 -0.52
CA ILE A 175 9.24 4.70 0.20
C ILE A 175 9.36 4.62 1.73
N LEU A 176 9.82 3.49 2.30
CA LEU A 176 10.09 3.39 3.73
C LEU A 176 11.22 4.32 4.18
N ILE A 177 12.13 4.67 3.28
CA ILE A 177 13.19 5.65 3.57
C ILE A 177 12.58 7.02 3.87
N ASP A 178 11.51 7.40 3.18
CA ASP A 178 10.82 8.68 3.43
C ASP A 178 10.17 8.70 4.81
N THR A 179 9.61 7.57 5.25
CA THR A 179 9.06 7.43 6.60
C THR A 179 10.15 7.49 7.66
N ILE A 180 11.30 6.83 7.44
CA ILE A 180 12.44 6.90 8.35
C ILE A 180 13.01 8.32 8.42
N ARG A 181 13.19 8.98 7.29
CA ARG A 181 13.69 10.37 7.22
C ARG A 181 12.77 11.34 7.96
N TYR A 182 11.46 11.20 7.74
CA TYR A 182 10.47 12.03 8.42
C TYR A 182 10.52 11.88 9.94
N ASN A 183 10.70 10.65 10.43
CA ASN A 183 10.73 10.35 11.86
C ASN A 183 12.15 10.37 12.47
N ARG A 184 13.18 10.77 11.72
CA ARG A 184 14.59 10.68 12.17
C ARG A 184 14.83 11.38 13.51
N HIS A 185 14.19 12.51 13.75
CA HIS A 185 14.32 13.30 14.99
C HIS A 185 13.66 12.62 16.19
N ARG A 186 12.80 11.63 15.98
CA ARG A 186 12.07 10.85 16.99
C ARG A 186 12.73 9.49 17.26
N LEU A 187 13.77 9.12 16.52
CA LEU A 187 14.46 7.86 16.72
C LEU A 187 15.24 7.91 18.02
N MET A 188 14.87 7.04 18.94
CA MET A 188 15.51 6.89 20.25
C MET A 188 16.25 5.54 20.32
N GLN A 189 17.38 5.55 21.00
CA GLN A 189 18.11 4.32 21.32
C GLN A 189 17.27 3.50 22.30
N PRO A 190 16.98 2.21 22.02
CA PRO A 190 16.23 1.35 22.94
C PRO A 190 16.98 1.19 24.28
N LEU A 191 16.25 1.14 25.40
CA LEU A 191 16.85 1.01 26.74
C LEU A 191 17.73 -0.26 26.89
N TRP A 192 17.30 -1.37 26.27
CA TRP A 192 18.05 -2.62 26.29
C TRP A 192 19.38 -2.57 25.54
N PHE A 193 19.61 -1.57 24.71
CA PHE A 193 20.84 -1.39 23.95
C PHE A 193 22.06 -1.24 24.89
N SER A 194 21.95 -0.40 25.90
CA SER A 194 22.98 -0.22 26.93
C SER A 194 23.12 -1.46 27.84
N THR A 195 21.99 -2.12 28.16
CA THR A 195 21.97 -3.32 29.01
C THR A 195 22.73 -4.49 28.36
N LEU A 196 22.68 -4.59 27.03
CA LEU A 196 23.39 -5.60 26.26
C LEU A 196 24.84 -5.21 25.89
N GLY A 197 25.32 -4.06 26.37
CA GLY A 197 26.65 -3.56 26.05
C GLY A 197 26.92 -3.22 24.59
N LEU A 198 25.86 -3.03 23.80
CA LEU A 198 25.96 -2.68 22.39
C LEU A 198 26.45 -1.24 22.22
N ARG A 199 27.28 -1.02 21.19
CA ARG A 199 27.77 0.31 20.82
C ARG A 199 27.30 0.68 19.42
N LYS A 200 27.17 1.99 19.17
CA LYS A 200 26.79 2.50 17.85
C LYS A 200 27.89 2.13 16.84
N GLY A 201 27.51 1.41 15.79
CA GLY A 201 28.45 0.95 14.74
C GLY A 201 28.93 -0.50 14.88
N ASN A 202 28.42 -1.25 15.85
CA ASN A 202 28.62 -2.70 15.93
C ASN A 202 27.49 -3.45 15.24
#